data_fd048bcae2a0fc6fe3389b7cfb12d19b
#
_entry.id   fd048bcae2a0fc6fe3389b7cfb12d19b
#
_cell.length_a   1.000
_cell.length_b   1.000
_cell.length_c   1.000
_cell.angle_alpha   90.00
_cell.angle_beta   90.00
_cell.angle_gamma   90.00
#
_symmetry.space_group_name_H-M   'P 1'
#
loop_
_entity.id
_entity.type
_entity.pdbx_description
1 polymer ?
#
loop_
_entity_poly.entity_id
_entity_poly.type
_entity_poly.pdbx_seq_one_letter_code
_entity_poly.pdbx_strand_id
1 'polypeptide(L)'
;MAAREHLFQWAKDEQIDFDLKQQGILHIYRDKAGFDHAARVSQLLAKGGLERRSVTPDEMCTIEPTLAGNYYGGFYTESDATGDIHKYTNGLAQAAAKRGVRLNYGHQINDLGADENGVWVNATVDNETTRQRFDSVVVCAGTGSRAIAAKLGDRVNIYPVKGYSITVQLDDMASQQAAPTVSLLDDETKLVTSRLGHDRFRVAGTAEFNGANHDIRNDRIQPLVRWVEECFPGVSTQRVVPWAGLRPMLPNMLPKVGPGRLPTVFYNTGHGHLGWTLSAITAEMLADAVDAAQATSLAVSH
;
A
#
# COMPACT_ATOMS: atom_id res chain seq x y z
N MET A 1 -7.47 -3.64 12.76
CA MET A 1 -8.91 -3.34 12.62
C MET A 1 -9.15 -1.84 12.55
N ALA A 2 -8.74 -1.04 13.52
CA ALA A 2 -8.92 0.43 13.46
C ALA A 2 -8.47 1.07 12.13
N ALA A 3 -7.29 0.74 11.60
CA ALA A 3 -6.78 1.31 10.36
C ALA A 3 -7.74 1.13 9.16
N ARG A 4 -8.40 -0.02 9.03
CA ARG A 4 -9.38 -0.30 7.97
C ARG A 4 -10.65 0.51 8.17
N GLU A 5 -11.13 0.61 9.39
CA GLU A 5 -12.34 1.36 9.74
C GLU A 5 -12.17 2.85 9.43
N HIS A 6 -11.02 3.44 9.79
CA HIS A 6 -10.68 4.83 9.44
C HIS A 6 -10.64 5.05 7.92
N LEU A 7 -10.00 4.12 7.17
CA LEU A 7 -9.93 4.23 5.71
C LEU A 7 -11.33 4.20 5.07
N PHE A 8 -12.18 3.27 5.49
CA PHE A 8 -13.54 3.16 4.97
C PHE A 8 -14.41 4.36 5.35
N GLN A 9 -14.24 4.86 6.59
CA GLN A 9 -14.96 6.04 7.04
C GLN A 9 -14.59 7.27 6.20
N TRP A 10 -13.28 7.50 5.98
CA TRP A 10 -12.82 8.61 5.14
C TRP A 10 -13.31 8.50 3.69
N ALA A 11 -13.26 7.31 3.12
CA ALA A 11 -13.77 7.09 1.76
C ALA A 11 -15.26 7.40 1.67
N LYS A 12 -16.05 7.03 2.68
CA LYS A 12 -17.48 7.31 2.77
C LYS A 12 -17.76 8.79 2.94
N ASP A 13 -17.08 9.45 3.87
CA ASP A 13 -17.29 10.87 4.18
C ASP A 13 -16.93 11.78 3.02
N GLU A 14 -15.87 11.42 2.27
CA GLU A 14 -15.40 12.15 1.10
C GLU A 14 -16.03 11.65 -0.22
N GLN A 15 -16.92 10.65 -0.17
CA GLN A 15 -17.61 10.07 -1.32
C GLN A 15 -16.63 9.54 -2.39
N ILE A 16 -15.54 8.89 -1.95
CA ILE A 16 -14.52 8.35 -2.84
C ILE A 16 -14.94 6.96 -3.33
N ASP A 17 -15.23 6.85 -4.63
CA ASP A 17 -15.40 5.56 -5.30
C ASP A 17 -14.02 5.00 -5.71
N PHE A 18 -13.67 3.84 -5.18
CA PHE A 18 -12.40 3.17 -5.45
C PHE A 18 -12.56 1.67 -5.72
N ASP A 19 -13.68 1.27 -6.32
CA ASP A 19 -14.01 -0.13 -6.63
C ASP A 19 -13.95 -1.03 -5.39
N LEU A 20 -14.38 -0.53 -4.23
CA LEU A 20 -14.34 -1.29 -2.97
C LEU A 20 -15.15 -2.58 -3.07
N LYS A 21 -14.51 -3.71 -2.77
CA LYS A 21 -15.15 -5.03 -2.65
C LYS A 21 -14.88 -5.60 -1.26
N GLN A 22 -15.93 -5.77 -0.47
CA GLN A 22 -15.90 -6.39 0.86
C GLN A 22 -16.28 -7.88 0.73
N GLN A 23 -15.42 -8.64 0.07
CA GLN A 23 -15.62 -10.06 -0.22
C GLN A 23 -14.54 -10.93 0.44
N GLY A 24 -13.87 -10.39 1.45
CA GLY A 24 -12.81 -11.10 2.16
C GLY A 24 -11.53 -11.30 1.33
N ILE A 25 -10.60 -12.01 1.95
CA ILE A 25 -9.36 -12.50 1.32
C ILE A 25 -9.20 -13.98 1.63
N LEU A 26 -8.95 -14.78 0.59
CA LEU A 26 -8.69 -16.21 0.69
C LEU A 26 -7.19 -16.49 0.58
N HIS A 27 -6.59 -17.01 1.66
CA HIS A 27 -5.23 -17.53 1.66
C HIS A 27 -5.24 -19.00 1.22
N ILE A 28 -4.43 -19.35 0.24
CA ILE A 28 -4.39 -20.69 -0.35
C ILE A 28 -3.11 -21.45 0.02
N TYR A 29 -3.25 -22.77 0.28
CA TYR A 29 -2.15 -23.66 0.66
C TYR A 29 -2.24 -24.95 -0.11
N ARG A 30 -1.14 -25.35 -0.77
CA ARG A 30 -1.08 -26.59 -1.57
C ARG A 30 -0.69 -27.79 -0.75
N ASP A 31 -0.01 -27.61 0.38
CA ASP A 31 0.45 -28.69 1.23
C ASP A 31 0.06 -28.51 2.71
N LYS A 32 0.17 -29.62 3.45
CA LYS A 32 -0.15 -29.68 4.88
C LYS A 32 0.78 -28.81 5.73
N ALA A 33 2.07 -28.73 5.38
CA ALA A 33 3.07 -28.02 6.20
C ALA A 33 2.81 -26.52 6.20
N GLY A 34 2.54 -25.93 5.02
CA GLY A 34 2.14 -24.53 4.86
C GLY A 34 0.83 -24.22 5.58
N PHE A 35 -0.17 -25.11 5.44
CA PHE A 35 -1.45 -24.96 6.12
C PHE A 35 -1.31 -25.02 7.66
N ASP A 36 -0.57 -25.99 8.21
CA ASP A 36 -0.33 -26.10 9.65
C ASP A 36 0.45 -24.89 10.20
N HIS A 37 1.39 -24.36 9.42
CA HIS A 37 2.08 -23.11 9.77
C HIS A 37 1.08 -21.94 9.86
N ALA A 38 0.25 -21.78 8.86
CA ALA A 38 -0.77 -20.74 8.82
C ALA A 38 -1.81 -20.87 9.95
N ALA A 39 -2.16 -22.09 10.34
CA ALA A 39 -3.03 -22.35 11.49
C ALA A 39 -2.45 -21.77 12.79
N ARG A 40 -1.14 -21.97 13.04
CA ARG A 40 -0.47 -21.40 14.22
C ARG A 40 -0.44 -19.87 14.17
N VAL A 41 -0.16 -19.30 12.99
CA VAL A 41 -0.20 -17.83 12.78
C VAL A 41 -1.61 -17.29 13.02
N SER A 42 -2.65 -17.98 12.54
CA SER A 42 -4.05 -17.58 12.72
C SER A 42 -4.44 -17.53 14.20
N GLN A 43 -3.98 -18.49 15.00
CA GLN A 43 -4.19 -18.46 16.46
C GLN A 43 -3.55 -17.22 17.13
N LEU A 44 -2.39 -16.80 16.63
CA LEU A 44 -1.74 -15.57 17.12
C LEU A 44 -2.52 -14.32 16.72
N LEU A 45 -2.98 -14.26 15.46
CA LEU A 45 -3.78 -13.14 14.94
C LEU A 45 -5.12 -13.00 15.66
N ALA A 46 -5.75 -14.14 16.03
CA ALA A 46 -7.00 -14.14 16.81
C ALA A 46 -6.86 -13.45 18.17
N LYS A 47 -5.67 -13.53 18.82
CA LYS A 47 -5.39 -12.78 20.06
C LYS A 47 -5.41 -11.25 19.84
N GLY A 48 -5.12 -10.80 18.63
CA GLY A 48 -5.23 -9.41 18.19
C GLY A 48 -6.60 -9.04 17.63
N GLY A 49 -7.58 -9.94 17.71
CA GLY A 49 -8.96 -9.72 17.24
C GLY A 49 -9.15 -9.93 15.74
N LEU A 50 -8.17 -10.49 15.00
CA LEU A 50 -8.33 -10.85 13.60
C LEU A 50 -8.66 -12.34 13.49
N GLU A 51 -9.88 -12.65 13.10
CA GLU A 51 -10.32 -14.03 12.86
C GLU A 51 -10.07 -14.43 11.41
N ARG A 52 -9.40 -15.55 11.23
CA ARG A 52 -9.18 -16.22 9.96
C ARG A 52 -9.74 -17.62 10.06
N ARG A 53 -10.83 -17.88 9.34
CA ARG A 53 -11.50 -19.19 9.33
C ARG A 53 -10.73 -20.15 8.43
N SER A 54 -10.40 -21.34 8.93
CA SER A 54 -9.91 -22.42 8.08
C SER A 54 -11.02 -22.89 7.14
N VAL A 55 -10.67 -23.19 5.90
CA VAL A 55 -11.61 -23.67 4.87
C VAL A 55 -11.06 -24.89 4.16
N THR A 56 -11.96 -25.81 3.86
CA THR A 56 -11.68 -27.01 3.05
C THR A 56 -11.59 -26.66 1.57
N PRO A 57 -11.04 -27.56 0.70
CA PRO A 57 -11.05 -27.34 -0.75
C PRO A 57 -12.45 -27.12 -1.33
N ASP A 58 -13.47 -27.80 -0.85
CA ASP A 58 -14.85 -27.63 -1.31
C ASP A 58 -15.41 -26.24 -0.93
N GLU A 59 -15.10 -25.78 0.29
CA GLU A 59 -15.45 -24.42 0.70
C GLU A 59 -14.68 -23.37 -0.09
N MET A 60 -13.41 -23.62 -0.44
CA MET A 60 -12.62 -22.72 -1.31
C MET A 60 -13.27 -22.58 -2.69
N CYS A 61 -13.73 -23.70 -3.30
CA CYS A 61 -14.47 -23.68 -4.56
C CYS A 61 -15.81 -22.92 -4.44
N THR A 62 -16.43 -22.91 -3.26
CA THR A 62 -17.66 -22.13 -3.01
C THR A 62 -17.34 -20.64 -2.90
N ILE A 63 -16.23 -20.27 -2.23
CA ILE A 63 -15.80 -18.90 -2.03
C ILE A 63 -15.31 -18.28 -3.35
N GLU A 64 -14.47 -19.01 -4.10
CA GLU A 64 -13.95 -18.58 -5.40
C GLU A 64 -14.04 -19.73 -6.42
N PRO A 65 -15.17 -19.83 -7.14
CA PRO A 65 -15.45 -20.94 -8.06
C PRO A 65 -14.51 -21.01 -9.28
N THR A 66 -13.83 -19.91 -9.61
CA THR A 66 -12.94 -19.85 -10.78
C THR A 66 -11.53 -20.33 -10.49
N LEU A 67 -11.21 -20.54 -9.20
CA LEU A 67 -9.89 -21.00 -8.77
C LEU A 67 -9.64 -22.45 -9.16
N ALA A 68 -8.73 -22.69 -10.09
CA ALA A 68 -8.30 -24.02 -10.52
C ALA A 68 -7.08 -24.51 -9.71
N GLY A 69 -6.88 -25.83 -9.69
CA GLY A 69 -5.76 -26.49 -9.05
C GLY A 69 -6.16 -27.35 -7.86
N ASN A 70 -5.15 -27.98 -7.24
CA ASN A 70 -5.32 -28.81 -6.06
C ASN A 70 -4.75 -28.11 -4.84
N TYR A 71 -5.58 -27.96 -3.81
CA TYR A 71 -5.21 -27.31 -2.56
C TYR A 71 -5.44 -28.25 -1.39
N TYR A 72 -4.59 -28.16 -0.39
CA TYR A 72 -4.80 -28.86 0.89
C TYR A 72 -5.93 -28.18 1.71
N GLY A 73 -6.02 -26.87 1.61
CA GLY A 73 -7.02 -26.03 2.27
C GLY A 73 -6.63 -24.55 2.21
N GLY A 74 -7.41 -23.74 2.88
CA GLY A 74 -7.21 -22.29 2.92
C GLY A 74 -7.56 -21.67 4.27
N PHE A 75 -7.29 -20.36 4.36
CA PHE A 75 -7.82 -19.52 5.44
C PHE A 75 -8.54 -18.33 4.82
N TYR A 76 -9.76 -18.12 5.25
CA TYR A 76 -10.60 -17.03 4.76
C TYR A 76 -10.80 -15.96 5.84
N THR A 77 -10.48 -14.71 5.49
CA THR A 77 -10.71 -13.53 6.33
C THR A 77 -11.86 -12.75 5.73
N GLU A 78 -13.06 -13.02 6.20
CA GLU A 78 -14.30 -12.42 5.66
C GLU A 78 -14.32 -10.89 5.80
N SER A 79 -13.75 -10.38 6.88
CA SER A 79 -13.74 -8.95 7.17
C SER A 79 -12.77 -8.14 6.31
N ASP A 80 -11.91 -8.78 5.52
CA ASP A 80 -10.98 -8.07 4.64
C ASP A 80 -11.67 -7.61 3.35
N ALA A 81 -11.00 -6.68 2.67
CA ALA A 81 -11.53 -6.05 1.47
C ALA A 81 -10.42 -5.71 0.48
N THR A 82 -10.80 -5.48 -0.75
CA THR A 82 -9.91 -4.96 -1.79
C THR A 82 -10.52 -3.73 -2.46
N GLY A 83 -9.68 -2.96 -3.15
CA GLY A 83 -10.10 -1.78 -3.89
C GLY A 83 -8.97 -1.25 -4.78
N ASP A 84 -9.25 -0.21 -5.55
CA ASP A 84 -8.29 0.46 -6.41
C ASP A 84 -7.60 1.61 -5.66
N ILE A 85 -6.35 1.40 -5.24
CA ILE A 85 -5.55 2.40 -4.52
C ILE A 85 -5.30 3.66 -5.36
N HIS A 86 -5.23 3.55 -6.69
CA HIS A 86 -5.06 4.71 -7.56
C HIS A 86 -6.30 5.61 -7.53
N LYS A 87 -7.50 5.02 -7.62
CA LYS A 87 -8.77 5.76 -7.48
C LYS A 87 -8.88 6.38 -6.08
N TYR A 88 -8.57 5.60 -5.04
CA TYR A 88 -8.59 6.10 -3.66
C TYR A 88 -7.67 7.31 -3.47
N THR A 89 -6.41 7.22 -3.91
CA THR A 89 -5.44 8.30 -3.76
C THR A 89 -5.85 9.56 -4.51
N ASN A 90 -6.36 9.42 -5.74
CA ASN A 90 -6.85 10.55 -6.53
C ASN A 90 -8.10 11.19 -5.88
N GLY A 91 -9.03 10.36 -5.41
CA GLY A 91 -10.23 10.86 -4.70
C GLY A 91 -9.87 11.63 -3.43
N LEU A 92 -8.92 11.10 -2.65
CA LEU A 92 -8.45 11.77 -1.44
C LEU A 92 -7.73 13.09 -1.75
N ALA A 93 -6.91 13.14 -2.80
CA ALA A 93 -6.26 14.37 -3.24
C ALA A 93 -7.30 15.45 -3.66
N GLN A 94 -8.34 15.04 -4.40
CA GLN A 94 -9.43 15.95 -4.78
C GLN A 94 -10.22 16.44 -3.56
N ALA A 95 -10.50 15.56 -2.59
CA ALA A 95 -11.16 15.93 -1.35
C ALA A 95 -10.33 16.94 -0.55
N ALA A 96 -9.01 16.70 -0.43
CA ALA A 96 -8.08 17.62 0.22
C ALA A 96 -8.06 19.00 -0.48
N ALA A 97 -8.02 19.03 -1.81
CA ALA A 97 -8.05 20.28 -2.58
C ALA A 97 -9.36 21.07 -2.33
N LYS A 98 -10.52 20.40 -2.27
CA LYS A 98 -11.81 21.04 -1.94
C LYS A 98 -11.81 21.65 -0.52
N ARG A 99 -11.00 21.12 0.38
CA ARG A 99 -10.79 21.65 1.74
C ARG A 99 -9.70 22.72 1.83
N GLY A 100 -9.18 23.19 0.70
CA GLY A 100 -8.20 24.29 0.63
C GLY A 100 -6.74 23.86 0.61
N VAL A 101 -6.43 22.58 0.56
CA VAL A 101 -5.06 22.10 0.38
C VAL A 101 -4.56 22.42 -1.02
N ARG A 102 -3.41 23.09 -1.13
CA ARG A 102 -2.76 23.37 -2.41
C ARG A 102 -1.90 22.19 -2.84
N LEU A 103 -2.20 21.61 -3.99
CA LEU A 103 -1.48 20.50 -4.58
C LEU A 103 -0.53 21.01 -5.67
N ASN A 104 0.76 21.02 -5.38
CA ASN A 104 1.78 21.52 -6.28
C ASN A 104 2.43 20.35 -7.04
N TYR A 105 1.79 19.89 -8.11
CA TYR A 105 2.34 18.85 -8.98
C TYR A 105 3.49 19.37 -9.84
N GLY A 106 4.39 18.47 -10.25
CA GLY A 106 5.54 18.82 -11.08
C GLY A 106 6.65 19.59 -10.35
N HIS A 107 6.53 19.85 -9.06
CA HIS A 107 7.54 20.52 -8.25
C HIS A 107 8.61 19.52 -7.82
N GLN A 108 9.84 19.71 -8.28
CA GLN A 108 10.99 18.95 -7.82
C GLN A 108 11.63 19.64 -6.61
N ILE A 109 11.59 18.97 -5.46
CA ILE A 109 12.25 19.46 -4.25
C ILE A 109 13.76 19.19 -4.38
N ASN A 110 14.55 20.25 -4.55
CA ASN A 110 16.00 20.16 -4.72
C ASN A 110 16.73 20.19 -3.39
N ASP A 111 16.24 21.04 -2.48
CA ASP A 111 16.85 21.23 -1.19
C ASP A 111 15.83 21.73 -0.16
N LEU A 112 16.10 21.46 1.10
CA LEU A 112 15.32 21.96 2.22
C LEU A 112 16.18 21.99 3.49
N GLY A 113 15.80 22.84 4.42
CA GLY A 113 16.40 22.91 5.75
C GLY A 113 15.37 23.39 6.76
N ALA A 114 15.61 23.12 8.01
CA ALA A 114 14.74 23.47 9.11
C ALA A 114 15.51 24.00 10.30
N ASP A 115 14.88 24.90 11.04
CA ASP A 115 15.29 25.37 12.36
C ASP A 115 14.08 25.29 13.33
N GLU A 116 14.23 25.82 14.54
CA GLU A 116 13.18 25.86 15.54
C GLU A 116 11.98 26.74 15.14
N ASN A 117 12.17 27.64 14.18
CA ASN A 117 11.21 28.66 13.76
C ASN A 117 10.53 28.34 12.42
N GLY A 118 10.89 27.26 11.76
CA GLY A 118 10.27 26.87 10.50
C GLY A 118 11.17 26.09 9.55
N VAL A 119 10.67 25.93 8.35
CA VAL A 119 11.30 25.15 7.28
C VAL A 119 11.39 25.99 6.03
N TRP A 120 12.49 25.94 5.32
CA TRP A 120 12.59 26.47 3.97
C TRP A 120 12.73 25.33 2.96
N VAL A 121 12.09 25.51 1.81
CA VAL A 121 12.06 24.52 0.73
C VAL A 121 12.45 25.22 -0.57
N ASN A 122 13.44 24.67 -1.27
CA ASN A 122 13.77 25.04 -2.64
C ASN A 122 13.14 24.01 -3.59
N ALA A 123 12.27 24.48 -4.46
CA ALA A 123 11.59 23.64 -5.46
C ALA A 123 11.78 24.22 -6.86
N THR A 124 11.95 23.34 -7.85
CA THR A 124 12.00 23.71 -9.26
C THR A 124 10.73 23.22 -9.96
N VAL A 125 10.12 24.12 -10.72
CA VAL A 125 9.03 23.85 -11.67
C VAL A 125 9.32 24.61 -12.96
N ASP A 126 9.15 23.99 -14.11
CA ASP A 126 9.40 24.58 -15.45
C ASP A 126 10.78 25.28 -15.56
N ASN A 127 11.82 24.69 -14.96
CA ASN A 127 13.20 25.21 -14.86
C ASN A 127 13.37 26.48 -13.99
N GLU A 128 12.34 26.94 -13.33
CA GLU A 128 12.44 28.04 -12.37
C GLU A 128 12.54 27.47 -10.94
N THR A 129 13.56 27.92 -10.20
CA THR A 129 13.72 27.52 -8.79
C THR A 129 13.19 28.61 -7.88
N THR A 130 12.29 28.24 -7.00
CA THR A 130 11.73 29.12 -5.96
C THR A 130 12.10 28.62 -4.57
N ARG A 131 12.25 29.57 -3.63
CA ARG A 131 12.42 29.27 -2.21
C ARG A 131 11.20 29.75 -1.44
N GLN A 132 10.62 28.85 -0.67
CA GLN A 132 9.44 29.15 0.16
C GLN A 132 9.73 28.78 1.62
N ARG A 133 9.08 29.49 2.55
CA ARG A 133 9.14 29.22 3.98
C ARG A 133 7.79 28.70 4.47
N PHE A 134 7.85 27.74 5.38
CA PHE A 134 6.68 27.09 6.00
C PHE A 134 6.92 26.98 7.51
N ASP A 135 5.87 26.89 8.29
CA ASP A 135 5.95 26.70 9.75
C ASP A 135 6.49 25.30 10.09
N SER A 136 6.14 24.28 9.32
CA SER A 136 6.60 22.91 9.51
C SER A 136 6.61 22.13 8.21
N VAL A 137 7.26 20.96 8.21
CA VAL A 137 7.28 20.01 7.10
C VAL A 137 6.90 18.62 7.58
N VAL A 138 6.08 17.93 6.80
CA VAL A 138 5.81 16.50 6.93
C VAL A 138 6.46 15.77 5.76
N VAL A 139 7.40 14.88 6.06
CA VAL A 139 8.13 14.10 5.06
C VAL A 139 7.38 12.80 4.78
N CYS A 140 6.72 12.73 3.61
CA CYS A 140 5.97 11.57 3.11
C CYS A 140 6.54 11.05 1.77
N ALA A 141 7.86 11.17 1.55
CA ALA A 141 8.50 11.00 0.23
C ALA A 141 8.89 9.54 -0.10
N GLY A 142 8.29 8.55 0.54
CA GLY A 142 8.56 7.14 0.27
C GLY A 142 10.05 6.81 0.40
N THR A 143 10.66 6.23 -0.64
CA THR A 143 12.10 5.91 -0.65
C THR A 143 13.01 7.14 -0.62
N GLY A 144 12.52 8.30 -1.09
CA GLY A 144 13.23 9.59 -1.04
C GLY A 144 13.35 10.17 0.38
N SER A 145 12.52 9.71 1.32
CA SER A 145 12.53 10.23 2.70
C SER A 145 13.87 10.05 3.40
N ARG A 146 14.66 9.02 3.05
CA ARG A 146 16.01 8.81 3.61
C ARG A 146 16.94 9.99 3.33
N ALA A 147 16.97 10.46 2.08
CA ALA A 147 17.83 11.57 1.69
C ALA A 147 17.35 12.89 2.29
N ILE A 148 16.04 13.11 2.33
CA ILE A 148 15.41 14.29 2.93
C ILE A 148 15.72 14.34 4.44
N ALA A 149 15.50 13.23 5.14
CA ALA A 149 15.78 13.14 6.58
C ALA A 149 17.25 13.47 6.91
N ALA A 150 18.18 12.97 6.11
CA ALA A 150 19.61 13.26 6.30
C ALA A 150 19.92 14.78 6.18
N LYS A 151 19.28 15.49 5.25
CA LYS A 151 19.40 16.96 5.13
C LYS A 151 18.84 17.69 6.34
N LEU A 152 17.79 17.15 6.95
CA LEU A 152 17.15 17.69 8.16
C LEU A 152 17.86 17.28 9.47
N GLY A 153 18.97 16.53 9.37
CA GLY A 153 19.75 16.06 10.52
C GLY A 153 19.14 14.84 11.22
N ASP A 154 18.19 14.18 10.58
CA ASP A 154 17.54 12.96 11.08
C ASP A 154 18.04 11.71 10.35
N ARG A 155 17.85 10.55 10.99
CA ARG A 155 18.20 9.27 10.39
C ARG A 155 16.95 8.40 10.19
N VAL A 156 16.62 8.14 8.92
CA VAL A 156 15.52 7.25 8.51
C VAL A 156 16.11 6.16 7.60
N ASN A 157 16.22 4.93 8.12
CA ASN A 157 16.93 3.83 7.46
C ASN A 157 16.04 3.11 6.43
N ILE A 158 15.38 3.83 5.54
CA ILE A 158 14.59 3.25 4.47
C ILE A 158 15.50 2.61 3.44
N TYR A 159 15.18 1.36 3.10
CA TYR A 159 15.74 0.64 1.96
C TYR A 159 14.65 0.40 0.91
N PRO A 160 14.91 0.68 -0.39
CA PRO A 160 13.95 0.39 -1.45
C PRO A 160 13.92 -1.11 -1.75
N VAL A 161 12.78 -1.76 -1.49
CA VAL A 161 12.55 -3.16 -1.85
C VAL A 161 11.60 -3.20 -3.04
N LYS A 162 12.12 -3.61 -4.21
CA LYS A 162 11.34 -3.63 -5.44
C LYS A 162 10.34 -4.79 -5.45
N GLY A 163 9.09 -4.48 -5.76
CA GLY A 163 8.05 -5.43 -6.04
C GLY A 163 7.59 -5.33 -7.49
N TYR A 164 7.08 -6.43 -8.02
CA TYR A 164 6.52 -6.49 -9.35
C TYR A 164 5.04 -6.77 -9.31
N SER A 165 4.33 -6.35 -10.33
CA SER A 165 2.95 -6.75 -10.57
C SER A 165 2.64 -6.80 -12.04
N ILE A 166 1.59 -7.53 -12.37
CA ILE A 166 0.93 -7.48 -13.66
C ILE A 166 -0.51 -7.06 -13.47
N THR A 167 -1.05 -6.36 -14.48
CA THR A 167 -2.48 -6.15 -14.61
C THR A 167 -2.93 -6.81 -15.90
N VAL A 168 -3.68 -7.89 -15.78
CA VAL A 168 -4.31 -8.59 -16.91
C VAL A 168 -5.53 -7.78 -17.28
N GLN A 169 -5.63 -7.39 -18.55
CA GLN A 169 -6.80 -6.74 -19.13
C GLN A 169 -7.83 -7.80 -19.51
N LEU A 170 -9.01 -7.73 -18.97
CA LEU A 170 -10.09 -8.68 -19.20
C LEU A 170 -10.99 -8.14 -20.31
N ASP A 171 -10.51 -8.20 -21.54
CA ASP A 171 -11.11 -7.52 -22.69
C ASP A 171 -12.39 -8.22 -23.20
N ASP A 172 -12.60 -9.47 -22.82
CA ASP A 172 -13.75 -10.28 -23.25
C ASP A 172 -14.55 -10.83 -22.06
N MET A 173 -15.81 -11.16 -22.32
CA MET A 173 -16.74 -11.67 -21.29
C MET A 173 -16.26 -12.98 -20.67
N ALA A 174 -15.61 -13.87 -21.45
CA ALA A 174 -15.11 -15.14 -20.94
C ALA A 174 -14.01 -14.93 -19.90
N SER A 175 -13.02 -14.07 -20.21
CA SER A 175 -11.97 -13.68 -19.25
C SER A 175 -12.52 -12.96 -18.03
N GLN A 176 -13.53 -12.10 -18.21
CA GLN A 176 -14.19 -11.41 -17.08
C GLN A 176 -14.89 -12.38 -16.14
N GLN A 177 -15.55 -13.41 -16.67
CA GLN A 177 -16.22 -14.44 -15.89
C GLN A 177 -15.25 -15.43 -15.26
N ALA A 178 -14.11 -15.69 -15.90
CA ALA A 178 -13.10 -16.63 -15.41
C ALA A 178 -12.13 -16.02 -14.40
N ALA A 179 -12.05 -14.69 -14.29
CA ALA A 179 -11.18 -14.02 -13.35
C ALA A 179 -11.79 -13.97 -11.95
N PRO A 180 -10.96 -14.11 -10.88
CA PRO A 180 -11.46 -14.18 -9.51
C PRO A 180 -12.18 -12.89 -9.10
N THR A 181 -13.15 -13.04 -8.23
CA THR A 181 -13.86 -11.94 -7.58
C THR A 181 -13.39 -11.73 -6.16
N VAL A 182 -12.96 -12.79 -5.48
CA VAL A 182 -12.35 -12.76 -4.16
C VAL A 182 -10.83 -12.55 -4.32
N SER A 183 -10.25 -11.68 -3.50
CA SER A 183 -8.78 -11.54 -3.49
C SER A 183 -8.12 -12.76 -2.88
N LEU A 184 -7.03 -13.20 -3.50
CA LEU A 184 -6.26 -14.35 -3.06
C LEU A 184 -4.90 -13.91 -2.51
N LEU A 185 -4.41 -14.65 -1.53
CA LEU A 185 -3.01 -14.63 -1.12
C LEU A 185 -2.45 -16.05 -1.23
N ASP A 186 -1.51 -16.24 -2.13
CA ASP A 186 -0.73 -17.46 -2.24
C ASP A 186 0.54 -17.31 -1.39
N ASP A 187 0.56 -17.99 -0.26
CA ASP A 187 1.64 -17.83 0.73
C ASP A 187 2.94 -18.51 0.30
N GLU A 188 2.87 -19.53 -0.56
CA GLU A 188 4.03 -20.22 -1.11
C GLU A 188 4.78 -19.33 -2.12
N THR A 189 4.07 -18.76 -3.08
CA THR A 189 4.63 -17.91 -4.13
C THR A 189 4.75 -16.44 -3.73
N LYS A 190 4.16 -16.05 -2.57
CA LYS A 190 4.10 -14.67 -2.07
C LYS A 190 3.38 -13.72 -3.03
N LEU A 191 2.33 -14.23 -3.66
CA LEU A 191 1.48 -13.48 -4.59
C LEU A 191 0.18 -13.07 -3.92
N VAL A 192 -0.26 -11.86 -4.25
CA VAL A 192 -1.58 -11.32 -3.87
C VAL A 192 -2.32 -10.87 -5.11
N THR A 193 -3.64 -11.05 -5.11
CA THR A 193 -4.49 -10.68 -6.23
C THR A 193 -5.51 -9.62 -5.86
N SER A 194 -5.96 -8.87 -6.85
CA SER A 194 -7.02 -7.88 -6.70
C SER A 194 -7.82 -7.78 -8.00
N ARG A 195 -9.14 -7.90 -7.92
CA ARG A 195 -10.04 -7.56 -9.01
C ARG A 195 -10.34 -6.06 -8.94
N LEU A 196 -9.90 -5.30 -9.95
CA LEU A 196 -10.07 -3.85 -10.03
C LEU A 196 -11.15 -3.52 -11.08
N GLY A 197 -12.32 -3.08 -10.62
CA GLY A 197 -13.47 -2.91 -11.48
C GLY A 197 -13.96 -4.24 -12.05
N HIS A 198 -14.43 -4.22 -13.31
CA HIS A 198 -14.92 -5.41 -14.02
C HIS A 198 -13.90 -5.96 -15.05
N ASP A 199 -12.96 -5.15 -15.47
CA ASP A 199 -12.10 -5.34 -16.63
C ASP A 199 -10.61 -5.51 -16.31
N ARG A 200 -10.20 -5.46 -15.03
CA ARG A 200 -8.79 -5.54 -14.64
C ARG A 200 -8.58 -6.56 -13.53
N PHE A 201 -7.63 -7.45 -13.74
CA PHE A 201 -7.19 -8.42 -12.74
C PHE A 201 -5.69 -8.20 -12.45
N ARG A 202 -5.39 -7.75 -11.24
CA ARG A 202 -4.02 -7.45 -10.82
C ARG A 202 -3.46 -8.58 -9.98
N VAL A 203 -2.23 -9.02 -10.31
CA VAL A 203 -1.42 -9.96 -9.54
C VAL A 203 -0.10 -9.29 -9.16
N ALA A 204 0.21 -9.26 -7.89
CA ALA A 204 1.39 -8.59 -7.37
C ALA A 204 2.17 -9.48 -6.41
N GLY A 205 3.50 -9.35 -6.42
CA GLY A 205 4.34 -10.13 -5.51
C GLY A 205 5.80 -9.73 -5.58
N THR A 206 6.66 -10.68 -5.24
CA THR A 206 8.11 -10.56 -5.19
C THR A 206 8.67 -9.49 -4.25
N ALA A 207 9.89 -9.72 -3.82
CA ALA A 207 10.72 -8.75 -3.10
C ALA A 207 12.15 -8.86 -3.65
N GLU A 208 12.61 -7.80 -4.34
CA GLU A 208 13.94 -7.76 -4.93
C GLU A 208 14.76 -6.66 -4.24
N PHE A 209 15.93 -7.04 -3.73
CA PHE A 209 16.90 -6.14 -3.11
C PHE A 209 17.92 -5.70 -4.16
N ASN A 210 17.61 -4.64 -4.90
CA ASN A 210 18.40 -4.13 -6.01
C ASN A 210 18.53 -2.58 -5.98
N GLY A 211 18.60 -2.01 -4.78
CA GLY A 211 18.68 -0.57 -4.59
C GLY A 211 17.50 0.19 -5.24
N ALA A 212 17.78 1.39 -5.74
CA ALA A 212 16.77 2.26 -6.38
C ALA A 212 16.57 1.96 -7.87
N ASN A 213 16.70 0.70 -8.28
CA ASN A 213 16.51 0.28 -9.67
C ASN A 213 15.02 0.15 -10.01
N HIS A 214 14.59 0.77 -11.11
CA HIS A 214 13.20 0.79 -11.59
C HIS A 214 12.95 -0.12 -12.80
N ASP A 215 13.96 -0.83 -13.30
CA ASP A 215 13.82 -1.68 -14.49
C ASP A 215 12.80 -2.78 -14.25
N ILE A 216 11.93 -2.99 -15.23
CA ILE A 216 10.96 -4.09 -15.24
C ILE A 216 11.60 -5.28 -15.95
N ARG A 217 11.92 -6.32 -15.19
CA ARG A 217 12.60 -7.51 -15.69
C ARG A 217 11.60 -8.59 -16.09
N ASN A 218 11.75 -9.12 -17.30
CA ASN A 218 10.84 -10.14 -17.83
C ASN A 218 10.89 -11.45 -17.03
N ASP A 219 12.05 -11.84 -16.52
CA ASP A 219 12.21 -13.03 -15.66
C ASP A 219 11.46 -12.92 -14.31
N ARG A 220 11.05 -11.70 -13.92
CA ARG A 220 10.22 -11.43 -12.74
C ARG A 220 8.74 -11.31 -13.08
N ILE A 221 8.41 -10.98 -14.33
CA ILE A 221 7.03 -10.87 -14.82
C ILE A 221 6.46 -12.22 -15.21
N GLN A 222 7.24 -13.06 -15.92
CA GLN A 222 6.77 -14.35 -16.42
C GLN A 222 6.25 -15.32 -15.34
N PRO A 223 6.82 -15.40 -14.12
CA PRO A 223 6.23 -16.20 -13.05
C PRO A 223 4.81 -15.76 -12.66
N LEU A 224 4.52 -14.45 -12.69
CA LEU A 224 3.19 -13.92 -12.38
C LEU A 224 2.17 -14.32 -13.46
N VAL A 225 2.59 -14.27 -14.73
CA VAL A 225 1.74 -14.67 -15.87
C VAL A 225 1.41 -16.17 -15.77
N ARG A 226 2.44 -17.02 -15.59
CA ARG A 226 2.23 -18.48 -15.43
C ARG A 226 1.32 -18.80 -14.25
N TRP A 227 1.46 -18.10 -13.14
CA TRP A 227 0.57 -18.31 -11.99
C TRP A 227 -0.90 -18.02 -12.34
N VAL A 228 -1.16 -16.97 -13.15
CA VAL A 228 -2.52 -16.70 -13.65
C VAL A 228 -3.01 -17.83 -14.55
N GLU A 229 -2.20 -18.29 -15.49
CA GLU A 229 -2.55 -19.38 -16.42
C GLU A 229 -2.83 -20.71 -15.70
N GLU A 230 -2.09 -20.99 -14.62
CA GLU A 230 -2.27 -22.18 -13.79
C GLU A 230 -3.51 -22.10 -12.89
N CYS A 231 -3.73 -20.97 -12.22
CA CYS A 231 -4.82 -20.82 -11.25
C CYS A 231 -6.15 -20.41 -11.89
N PHE A 232 -6.09 -19.74 -13.06
CA PHE A 232 -7.26 -19.20 -13.77
C PHE A 232 -7.16 -19.47 -15.27
N PRO A 233 -7.21 -20.72 -15.72
CA PRO A 233 -6.97 -21.09 -17.12
C PRO A 233 -7.97 -20.50 -18.14
N GLY A 234 -9.10 -19.99 -17.67
CA GLY A 234 -10.09 -19.30 -18.52
C GLY A 234 -9.78 -17.81 -18.72
N VAL A 235 -8.75 -17.26 -18.07
CA VAL A 235 -8.35 -15.87 -18.21
C VAL A 235 -7.32 -15.72 -19.32
N SER A 236 -7.59 -14.87 -20.32
CA SER A 236 -6.63 -14.57 -21.37
C SER A 236 -5.49 -13.69 -20.84
N THR A 237 -4.26 -14.17 -21.00
CA THR A 237 -3.02 -13.44 -20.65
C THR A 237 -2.39 -12.74 -21.87
N GLN A 238 -3.11 -12.58 -22.96
CA GLN A 238 -2.60 -11.92 -24.17
C GLN A 238 -2.29 -10.45 -23.96
N ARG A 239 -3.02 -9.78 -23.07
CA ARG A 239 -2.85 -8.36 -22.77
C ARG A 239 -2.56 -8.14 -21.30
N VAL A 240 -1.27 -8.07 -20.99
CA VAL A 240 -0.75 -7.90 -19.64
C VAL A 240 0.06 -6.62 -19.55
N VAL A 241 -0.22 -5.79 -18.56
CA VAL A 241 0.53 -4.56 -18.29
C VAL A 241 1.45 -4.81 -17.08
N PRO A 242 2.78 -4.92 -17.31
CA PRO A 242 3.73 -5.10 -16.23
C PRO A 242 4.02 -3.78 -15.51
N TRP A 243 4.34 -3.88 -14.23
CA TRP A 243 4.72 -2.74 -13.40
C TRP A 243 5.72 -3.17 -12.32
N ALA A 244 6.59 -2.24 -11.93
CA ALA A 244 7.46 -2.41 -10.77
C ALA A 244 7.49 -1.13 -9.93
N GLY A 245 7.64 -1.30 -8.60
CA GLY A 245 7.71 -0.18 -7.67
C GLY A 245 8.56 -0.47 -6.45
N LEU A 246 9.10 0.59 -5.85
CA LEU A 246 9.99 0.53 -4.71
C LEU A 246 9.22 0.71 -3.40
N ARG A 247 9.14 -0.33 -2.60
CA ARG A 247 8.55 -0.26 -1.25
C ARG A 247 9.54 0.40 -0.30
N PRO A 248 9.15 1.45 0.41
CA PRO A 248 10.02 2.11 1.39
C PRO A 248 10.08 1.29 2.69
N MET A 249 10.95 0.29 2.75
CA MET A 249 11.04 -0.64 3.87
C MET A 249 11.95 -0.10 4.97
N LEU A 250 11.48 -0.13 6.21
CA LEU A 250 12.32 0.05 7.40
C LEU A 250 12.74 -1.31 7.98
N PRO A 251 13.91 -1.42 8.65
CA PRO A 251 14.40 -2.70 9.15
C PRO A 251 13.49 -3.39 10.15
N ASN A 252 12.73 -2.63 10.92
CA ASN A 252 11.74 -3.13 11.89
C ASN A 252 10.36 -3.36 11.31
N MET A 253 10.16 -3.13 10.00
CA MET A 253 8.89 -3.25 9.28
C MET A 253 7.77 -2.30 9.75
N LEU A 254 8.06 -1.35 10.62
CA LEU A 254 7.10 -0.37 11.13
C LEU A 254 7.37 1.00 10.50
N PRO A 255 6.31 1.78 10.14
CA PRO A 255 6.49 3.13 9.62
C PRO A 255 7.04 4.08 10.69
N LYS A 256 7.77 5.10 10.24
CA LYS A 256 8.11 6.24 11.08
C LYS A 256 6.98 7.26 10.98
N VAL A 257 6.27 7.46 12.08
CA VAL A 257 5.16 8.43 12.22
C VAL A 257 5.45 9.33 13.40
N GLY A 258 5.29 10.65 13.23
CA GLY A 258 5.47 11.65 14.30
C GLY A 258 6.71 12.53 14.13
N PRO A 259 7.17 13.19 15.20
CA PRO A 259 8.19 14.24 15.12
C PRO A 259 9.58 13.72 14.77
N GLY A 260 10.36 14.61 14.14
CA GLY A 260 11.79 14.50 13.96
C GLY A 260 12.57 15.07 15.15
N ARG A 261 13.86 15.37 14.92
CA ARG A 261 14.72 15.99 15.92
C ARG A 261 14.34 17.46 16.19
N LEU A 262 13.93 18.18 15.15
CA LEU A 262 13.46 19.56 15.26
C LEU A 262 11.93 19.58 15.42
N PRO A 263 11.37 20.52 16.19
CA PRO A 263 9.93 20.61 16.44
C PRO A 263 9.10 20.95 15.21
N THR A 264 9.74 21.48 14.16
CA THR A 264 9.14 21.86 12.87
C THR A 264 9.17 20.72 11.84
N VAL A 265 9.75 19.55 12.16
CA VAL A 265 9.95 18.43 11.24
C VAL A 265 9.17 17.21 11.71
N PHE A 266 8.37 16.65 10.82
CA PHE A 266 7.57 15.45 11.05
C PHE A 266 7.75 14.44 9.93
N TYR A 267 7.43 13.17 10.22
CA TYR A 267 7.53 12.05 9.29
C TYR A 267 6.24 11.24 9.28
N ASN A 268 5.80 10.84 8.08
CA ASN A 268 4.84 9.76 7.87
C ASN A 268 5.32 8.93 6.66
N THR A 269 6.24 8.00 6.91
CA THR A 269 6.99 7.32 5.85
C THR A 269 7.47 5.93 6.29
N GLY A 270 8.01 5.15 5.34
CA GLY A 270 8.59 3.85 5.66
C GLY A 270 7.59 2.72 5.84
N HIS A 271 6.39 2.84 5.28
CA HIS A 271 5.29 1.87 5.43
C HIS A 271 5.52 0.52 4.76
N GLY A 272 6.58 0.38 3.94
CA GLY A 272 6.87 -0.85 3.25
C GLY A 272 5.73 -1.31 2.33
N HIS A 273 5.24 -2.53 2.56
CA HIS A 273 4.12 -3.11 1.81
C HIS A 273 2.74 -2.82 2.44
N LEU A 274 2.69 -2.18 3.60
CA LEU A 274 1.46 -1.90 4.36
C LEU A 274 0.99 -0.44 4.21
N GLY A 275 1.54 0.31 3.25
CA GLY A 275 1.26 1.74 3.09
C GLY A 275 -0.22 2.04 2.93
N TRP A 276 -0.94 1.28 2.13
CA TRP A 276 -2.37 1.49 1.99
C TRP A 276 -3.14 1.13 3.27
N THR A 277 -2.91 -0.08 3.79
CA THR A 277 -3.58 -0.58 4.99
C THR A 277 -3.46 0.39 6.18
N LEU A 278 -2.30 1.03 6.33
CA LEU A 278 -2.00 1.91 7.47
C LEU A 278 -2.22 3.40 7.18
N SER A 279 -2.53 3.80 5.94
CA SER A 279 -2.51 5.20 5.50
C SER A 279 -3.37 6.10 6.36
N ALA A 280 -4.62 5.74 6.61
CA ALA A 280 -5.57 6.56 7.36
C ALA A 280 -5.15 6.73 8.82
N ILE A 281 -4.88 5.63 9.51
CA ILE A 281 -4.53 5.68 10.94
C ILE A 281 -3.20 6.40 11.19
N THR A 282 -2.19 6.22 10.31
CA THR A 282 -0.91 6.92 10.47
C THR A 282 -1.00 8.41 10.14
N ALA A 283 -1.92 8.80 9.26
CA ALA A 283 -2.20 10.21 8.99
C ALA A 283 -2.88 10.89 10.20
N GLU A 284 -3.81 10.21 10.86
CA GLU A 284 -4.45 10.68 12.08
C GLU A 284 -3.44 10.83 13.23
N MET A 285 -2.65 9.78 13.50
CA MET A 285 -1.57 9.85 14.49
C MET A 285 -0.60 11.00 14.23
N LEU A 286 -0.33 11.30 12.97
CA LEU A 286 0.54 12.41 12.59
C LEU A 286 -0.14 13.75 12.84
N ALA A 287 -1.41 13.90 12.48
CA ALA A 287 -2.17 15.13 12.72
C ALA A 287 -2.18 15.48 14.22
N ASP A 288 -2.47 14.50 15.07
CA ASP A 288 -2.42 14.66 16.53
C ASP A 288 -1.03 15.12 17.02
N ALA A 289 0.04 14.57 16.43
CA ALA A 289 1.41 14.95 16.79
C ALA A 289 1.76 16.39 16.36
N VAL A 290 1.27 16.84 15.20
CA VAL A 290 1.45 18.21 14.70
C VAL A 290 0.68 19.18 15.58
N ASP A 291 -0.57 18.90 15.91
CA ASP A 291 -1.43 19.75 16.75
C ASP A 291 -0.84 19.90 18.17
N ALA A 292 -0.36 18.81 18.75
CA ALA A 292 0.30 18.84 20.06
C ALA A 292 1.57 19.71 20.06
N ALA A 293 2.38 19.64 18.99
CA ALA A 293 3.58 20.48 18.88
C ALA A 293 3.25 21.97 18.71
N GLN A 294 2.22 22.30 17.94
CA GLN A 294 1.76 23.69 17.78
C GLN A 294 1.21 24.26 19.08
N ALA A 295 0.41 23.51 19.83
CA ALA A 295 -0.09 23.91 21.14
C ALA A 295 1.04 24.22 22.13
N THR A 296 2.10 23.41 22.12
CA THR A 296 3.27 23.61 22.98
C THR A 296 4.05 24.89 22.60
N SER A 297 4.20 25.15 21.29
CA SER A 297 4.87 26.37 20.79
C SER A 297 4.14 27.64 21.22
N LEU A 298 2.81 27.65 21.14
CA LEU A 298 1.97 28.78 21.57
C LEU A 298 2.07 29.03 23.10
N ALA A 299 2.15 27.97 23.89
CA ALA A 299 2.25 28.07 25.36
C ALA A 299 3.61 28.60 25.85
N VAL A 300 4.68 28.45 25.07
CA VAL A 300 6.03 28.97 25.39
C VAL A 300 6.19 30.42 24.95
N SER A 301 5.35 30.92 24.07
CA SER A 301 5.38 32.29 23.54
C SER A 301 4.64 33.31 24.42
N HIS A 302 4.02 32.88 25.50
CA HIS A 302 3.33 33.68 26.52
C HIS A 302 4.06 33.56 27.87
#